data_6a0a7388bc3d67bd7acaff4ae4611160
#
_entry.id   6a0a7388bc3d67bd7acaff4ae4611160
#
_cell.length_a   1.000
_cell.length_b   1.000
_cell.length_c   1.000
_cell.angle_alpha   90.00
_cell.angle_beta   90.00
_cell.angle_gamma   90.00
#
_symmetry.space_group_name_H-M   'P 1'
#
loop_
_entity.id
_entity.type
_entity.pdbx_description
1 polymer ?
#
loop_
_entity_poly.entity_id
_entity_poly.type
_entity_poly.pdbx_seq_one_letter_code
_entity_poly.pdbx_strand_id
1 'polypeptide(L)'
;GWMPFYPQFNENSLELAKKAMANGAKSDEEIKAYVLEKLKSKELKYSVSEPEEEVNYPRVWYIWRGNAIVGSMKGHEYALKHYLGTHSNVIAKDVEDKPEEIKWHDIAPVGKMDLVVDLNFRMDSSALYSDIVLPAASWYEKADLNSTDLHSFIHPLGQAVAPVWESKTDWDIFKHLAKATSEMAKKYFNDVQKDVVFTPLSHDSADEITQPTIKDWY
;
A
#
# COMPACT_ATOMS: atom_id res chain seq x y z
N GLY A 1 3.43 17.73 16.79
CA GLY A 1 3.00 17.35 15.47
C GLY A 1 2.25 16.06 15.45
N TRP A 2 1.39 15.96 14.52
CA TRP A 2 0.66 14.72 14.25
C TRP A 2 1.65 13.66 13.74
N MET A 3 1.71 12.53 14.41
CA MET A 3 2.37 11.36 13.82
C MET A 3 1.31 10.58 13.01
N PRO A 4 1.40 10.57 11.69
CA PRO A 4 0.46 9.83 10.86
C PRO A 4 0.66 8.32 10.93
N PHE A 5 1.64 7.87 11.69
CA PHE A 5 1.99 6.46 11.82
C PHE A 5 1.79 6.01 13.27
N TYR A 6 1.12 4.90 13.43
CA TYR A 6 1.17 4.14 14.67
C TYR A 6 2.41 3.23 14.67
N PRO A 7 2.91 2.84 15.84
CA PRO A 7 4.05 1.94 15.93
C PRO A 7 3.77 0.62 15.20
N GLN A 8 4.70 0.22 14.34
CA GLN A 8 4.67 -1.07 13.69
C GLN A 8 5.72 -1.97 14.35
N PHE A 9 5.28 -3.13 14.76
CA PHE A 9 6.12 -4.13 15.39
C PHE A 9 6.52 -5.22 14.39
N ASN A 10 7.53 -5.99 14.74
CA ASN A 10 7.91 -7.20 14.01
C ASN A 10 6.93 -8.37 14.24
N GLU A 11 5.79 -8.08 14.82
CA GLU A 11 4.70 -9.00 15.07
C GLU A 11 3.36 -8.31 14.76
N ASN A 12 2.37 -9.07 14.29
CA ASN A 12 1.04 -8.54 14.03
C ASN A 12 0.41 -7.99 15.31
N SER A 13 -0.05 -6.74 15.28
CA SER A 13 -0.61 -6.06 16.46
C SER A 13 -1.86 -6.75 17.04
N LEU A 14 -2.68 -7.38 16.20
CA LEU A 14 -3.86 -8.14 16.65
C LEU A 14 -3.46 -9.41 17.38
N GLU A 15 -2.45 -10.12 16.87
CA GLU A 15 -1.91 -11.30 17.52
C GLU A 15 -1.21 -10.95 18.84
N LEU A 16 -0.54 -9.81 18.89
CA LEU A 16 0.08 -9.29 20.11
C LEU A 16 -0.96 -9.00 21.19
N ALA A 17 -2.09 -8.39 20.81
CA ALA A 17 -3.22 -8.17 21.74
C ALA A 17 -3.82 -9.50 22.23
N LYS A 18 -4.03 -10.47 21.34
CA LYS A 18 -4.50 -11.81 21.69
C LYS A 18 -3.55 -12.52 22.67
N LYS A 19 -2.24 -12.42 22.44
CA LYS A 19 -1.22 -12.94 23.35
C LYS A 19 -1.28 -12.28 24.71
N ALA A 20 -1.45 -10.96 24.77
CA ALA A 20 -1.62 -10.23 26.03
C ALA A 20 -2.85 -10.74 26.80
N MET A 21 -3.98 -10.91 26.13
CA MET A 21 -5.21 -11.45 26.72
C MET A 21 -5.02 -12.90 27.21
N ALA A 22 -4.35 -13.72 26.44
CA ALA A 22 -4.02 -15.11 26.84
C ALA A 22 -3.10 -15.15 28.06
N ASN A 23 -2.28 -14.13 28.27
CA ASN A 23 -1.43 -13.96 29.45
C ASN A 23 -2.14 -13.23 30.61
N GLY A 24 -3.45 -13.04 30.50
CA GLY A 24 -4.28 -12.57 31.60
C GLY A 24 -4.69 -11.09 31.53
N ALA A 25 -4.30 -10.34 30.51
CA ALA A 25 -4.73 -8.96 30.33
C ALA A 25 -6.25 -8.92 30.04
N LYS A 26 -6.96 -8.05 30.75
CA LYS A 26 -8.42 -7.91 30.69
C LYS A 26 -8.87 -6.50 30.30
N SER A 27 -7.93 -5.58 30.22
CA SER A 27 -8.19 -4.18 29.87
C SER A 27 -7.14 -3.67 28.87
N ASP A 28 -7.42 -2.56 28.23
CA ASP A 28 -6.49 -1.89 27.31
C ASP A 28 -5.22 -1.43 28.04
N GLU A 29 -5.33 -1.04 29.31
CA GLU A 29 -4.20 -0.65 30.15
C GLU A 29 -3.28 -1.84 30.43
N GLU A 30 -3.84 -3.02 30.68
CA GLU A 30 -3.07 -4.24 30.89
C GLU A 30 -2.44 -4.75 29.60
N ILE A 31 -3.12 -4.62 28.46
CA ILE A 31 -2.54 -4.90 27.14
C ILE A 31 -1.36 -3.96 26.85
N LYS A 32 -1.53 -2.66 27.09
CA LYS A 32 -0.44 -1.68 26.95
C LYS A 32 0.75 -2.01 27.87
N ALA A 33 0.48 -2.38 29.11
CA ALA A 33 1.52 -2.79 30.05
C ALA A 33 2.30 -4.01 29.55
N TYR A 34 1.62 -5.01 29.04
CA TYR A 34 2.21 -6.20 28.43
C TYR A 34 3.12 -5.82 27.24
N VAL A 35 2.63 -4.99 26.32
CA VAL A 35 3.40 -4.53 25.14
C VAL A 35 4.64 -3.76 25.57
N LEU A 36 4.52 -2.87 26.55
CA LEU A 36 5.64 -2.10 27.09
C LEU A 36 6.69 -2.97 27.76
N GLU A 37 6.27 -4.02 28.46
CA GLU A 37 7.17 -5.01 29.06
C GLU A 37 7.97 -5.75 27.98
N LYS A 38 7.29 -6.22 26.92
CA LYS A 38 7.92 -6.92 25.80
C LYS A 38 8.88 -6.03 25.02
N LEU A 39 8.58 -4.73 24.87
CA LEU A 39 9.49 -3.76 24.29
C LEU A 39 10.74 -3.51 25.18
N LYS A 40 10.54 -3.39 26.50
CA LYS A 40 11.65 -3.20 27.45
C LYS A 40 12.57 -4.41 27.50
N SER A 41 12.01 -5.62 27.44
CA SER A 41 12.79 -6.86 27.39
C SER A 41 13.44 -7.12 26.04
N LYS A 42 13.14 -6.32 25.02
CA LYS A 42 13.57 -6.48 23.63
C LYS A 42 13.07 -7.76 22.95
N GLU A 43 12.08 -8.44 23.52
CA GLU A 43 11.38 -9.53 22.86
C GLU A 43 10.53 -9.02 21.69
N LEU A 44 9.94 -7.83 21.85
CA LEU A 44 9.22 -7.14 20.81
C LEU A 44 10.09 -6.00 20.27
N LYS A 45 10.20 -5.90 18.95
CA LYS A 45 10.97 -4.86 18.26
C LYS A 45 10.08 -4.05 17.34
N TYR A 46 10.50 -2.84 17.03
CA TYR A 46 9.87 -2.08 15.94
C TYR A 46 10.37 -2.62 14.59
N SER A 47 9.47 -2.80 13.65
CA SER A 47 9.81 -3.29 12.30
C SER A 47 10.83 -2.40 11.58
N VAL A 48 10.77 -1.10 11.83
CA VAL A 48 11.73 -0.11 11.26
C VAL A 48 13.14 -0.20 11.84
N SER A 49 13.31 -0.89 12.97
CA SER A 49 14.64 -1.05 13.61
C SER A 49 15.48 -2.12 12.95
N GLU A 50 14.84 -3.05 12.27
CA GLU A 50 15.49 -4.22 11.66
C GLU A 50 14.94 -4.42 10.23
N PRO A 51 15.18 -3.48 9.31
CA PRO A 51 14.59 -3.49 7.98
C PRO A 51 15.10 -4.63 7.09
N GLU A 52 16.18 -5.29 7.49
CA GLU A 52 16.77 -6.42 6.76
C GLU A 52 16.32 -7.79 7.28
N GLU A 53 15.56 -7.86 8.36
CA GLU A 53 14.91 -9.11 8.79
C GLU A 53 13.75 -9.44 7.84
N GLU A 54 13.67 -10.66 7.32
CA GLU A 54 12.63 -11.08 6.36
C GLU A 54 11.21 -10.87 6.88
N VAL A 55 10.99 -11.02 8.18
CA VAL A 55 9.67 -10.78 8.81
C VAL A 55 9.20 -9.33 8.63
N ASN A 56 10.12 -8.41 8.40
CA ASN A 56 9.83 -6.98 8.21
C ASN A 56 9.76 -6.57 6.73
N TYR A 57 9.97 -7.50 5.81
CA TYR A 57 9.91 -7.16 4.40
C TYR A 57 8.50 -6.73 3.98
N PRO A 58 8.34 -5.58 3.33
CA PRO A 58 7.11 -5.24 2.65
C PRO A 58 6.94 -6.19 1.47
N ARG A 59 5.87 -6.99 1.44
CA ARG A 59 5.72 -8.06 0.44
C ARG A 59 4.88 -7.64 -0.75
N VAL A 60 3.96 -6.69 -0.56
CA VAL A 60 3.05 -6.22 -1.61
C VAL A 60 3.08 -4.69 -1.64
N TRP A 61 3.31 -4.14 -2.82
CA TRP A 61 3.32 -2.69 -3.03
C TRP A 61 2.29 -2.28 -4.07
N TYR A 62 1.33 -1.49 -3.64
CA TYR A 62 0.41 -0.79 -4.53
C TYR A 62 0.88 0.63 -4.77
N ILE A 63 1.20 0.95 -6.01
CA ILE A 63 1.53 2.30 -6.46
C ILE A 63 0.26 2.89 -7.06
N TRP A 64 -0.26 3.91 -6.43
CA TRP A 64 -1.52 4.52 -6.84
C TRP A 64 -1.31 5.94 -7.33
N ARG A 65 -1.50 6.13 -8.63
CA ARG A 65 -1.44 7.43 -9.32
C ARG A 65 -0.15 8.22 -9.08
N GLY A 66 0.95 7.54 -8.96
CA GLY A 66 2.23 8.20 -8.74
C GLY A 66 3.40 7.41 -9.30
N ASN A 67 4.39 8.10 -9.82
CA ASN A 67 5.64 7.49 -10.25
C ASN A 67 6.56 7.28 -9.03
N ALA A 68 6.17 6.38 -8.13
CA ALA A 68 6.83 6.22 -6.84
C ALA A 68 8.25 5.70 -6.96
N ILE A 69 8.48 4.70 -7.81
CA ILE A 69 9.80 4.03 -7.91
C ILE A 69 10.87 4.97 -8.44
N VAL A 70 10.53 5.78 -9.44
CA VAL A 70 11.52 6.58 -10.18
C VAL A 70 11.36 8.08 -9.96
N GLY A 71 10.14 8.59 -9.83
CA GLY A 71 9.88 10.03 -9.77
C GLY A 71 9.71 10.62 -8.38
N SER A 72 8.97 9.94 -7.50
CA SER A 72 8.55 10.51 -6.21
C SER A 72 9.41 10.05 -5.03
N MET A 73 9.98 8.87 -5.11
CA MET A 73 10.81 8.30 -4.07
C MET A 73 12.26 8.83 -4.20
N LYS A 74 12.86 9.15 -3.08
CA LYS A 74 14.32 9.32 -3.00
C LYS A 74 14.96 7.96 -2.75
N GLY A 75 16.18 7.76 -3.25
CA GLY A 75 16.88 6.47 -3.08
C GLY A 75 16.42 5.41 -4.09
N HIS A 76 16.32 5.78 -5.35
CA HIS A 76 15.92 4.90 -6.46
C HIS A 76 16.77 3.63 -6.52
N GLU A 77 18.06 3.74 -6.28
CA GLU A 77 18.96 2.59 -6.27
C GLU A 77 18.57 1.57 -5.20
N TYR A 78 18.21 2.03 -4.01
CA TYR A 78 17.73 1.15 -2.96
C TYR A 78 16.42 0.46 -3.35
N ALA A 79 15.47 1.22 -3.91
CA ALA A 79 14.20 0.66 -4.35
C ALA A 79 14.38 -0.40 -5.44
N LEU A 80 15.18 -0.12 -6.45
CA LEU A 80 15.45 -1.06 -7.53
C LEU A 80 16.20 -2.29 -7.04
N LYS A 81 17.21 -2.12 -6.22
CA LYS A 81 18.09 -3.20 -5.78
C LYS A 81 17.47 -4.04 -4.65
N HIS A 82 16.97 -3.40 -3.60
CA HIS A 82 16.54 -4.09 -2.39
C HIS A 82 15.05 -4.40 -2.36
N TYR A 83 14.20 -3.53 -2.90
CA TYR A 83 12.77 -3.83 -2.97
C TYR A 83 12.44 -4.75 -4.15
N LEU A 84 12.93 -4.43 -5.34
CA LEU A 84 12.57 -5.16 -6.55
C LEU A 84 13.55 -6.29 -6.89
N GLY A 85 14.74 -6.31 -6.29
CA GLY A 85 15.78 -7.29 -6.60
C GLY A 85 16.39 -7.13 -7.98
N THR A 86 16.27 -5.95 -8.57
CA THR A 86 16.91 -5.66 -9.85
C THR A 86 18.39 -5.38 -9.65
N HIS A 87 19.23 -5.99 -10.46
CA HIS A 87 20.63 -5.61 -10.57
C HIS A 87 20.81 -4.69 -11.77
N SER A 88 20.60 -3.40 -11.56
CA SER A 88 21.11 -2.43 -12.51
C SER A 88 22.53 -2.08 -12.15
N ASN A 89 23.47 -2.30 -13.08
CA ASN A 89 24.84 -1.80 -12.97
C ASN A 89 24.92 -0.31 -13.31
N VAL A 90 23.84 0.33 -13.65
CA VAL A 90 23.77 1.76 -13.87
C VAL A 90 23.71 2.47 -12.51
N ILE A 91 24.74 2.31 -11.74
CA ILE A 91 25.05 3.23 -10.66
C ILE A 91 25.57 4.48 -11.35
N ALA A 92 24.95 5.61 -11.11
CA ALA A 92 25.47 6.89 -11.52
C ALA A 92 26.79 7.13 -10.74
N LYS A 93 27.88 6.64 -11.29
CA LYS A 93 29.20 7.09 -10.91
C LYS A 93 29.44 8.47 -11.54
N ASP A 94 30.38 9.21 -10.98
CA ASP A 94 30.81 10.47 -11.53
C ASP A 94 31.08 10.36 -13.05
N VAL A 95 30.86 11.45 -13.75
CA VAL A 95 30.85 11.52 -15.23
C VAL A 95 32.11 10.97 -15.89
N GLU A 96 33.21 10.88 -15.14
CA GLU A 96 34.48 10.34 -15.60
C GLU A 96 34.47 8.80 -15.74
N ASP A 97 33.62 8.11 -15.01
CA ASP A 97 33.51 6.63 -15.00
C ASP A 97 32.26 6.13 -15.73
N LYS A 98 31.97 6.67 -16.90
CA LYS A 98 30.87 6.15 -17.73
C LYS A 98 31.12 4.70 -18.08
N PRO A 99 30.21 3.75 -17.74
CA PRO A 99 30.37 2.37 -18.20
C PRO A 99 30.28 2.35 -19.73
N GLU A 100 31.25 1.74 -20.37
CA GLU A 100 31.23 1.51 -21.82
C GLU A 100 30.11 0.54 -22.20
N GLU A 101 29.69 -0.30 -21.26
CA GLU A 101 28.68 -1.32 -21.48
C GLU A 101 27.85 -1.52 -20.20
N ILE A 102 26.51 -1.67 -20.37
CA ILE A 102 25.63 -2.06 -19.29
C ILE A 102 25.71 -3.57 -19.14
N LYS A 103 26.28 -4.04 -18.02
CA LYS A 103 26.33 -5.47 -17.70
C LYS A 103 25.15 -5.84 -16.81
N TRP A 104 24.41 -6.83 -17.25
CA TRP A 104 23.41 -7.47 -16.41
C TRP A 104 24.08 -8.60 -15.63
N HIS A 105 23.73 -8.72 -14.35
CA HIS A 105 24.14 -9.89 -13.58
C HIS A 105 23.18 -11.04 -13.86
N ASP A 106 23.70 -12.23 -14.07
CA ASP A 106 22.88 -13.43 -14.28
C ASP A 106 22.04 -13.78 -13.06
N ILE A 107 22.48 -13.37 -11.89
CA ILE A 107 21.78 -13.58 -10.62
C ILE A 107 21.51 -12.23 -9.98
N ALA A 108 20.25 -11.80 -9.95
CA ALA A 108 19.81 -10.67 -9.18
C ALA A 108 19.61 -11.07 -7.70
N PRO A 109 19.87 -10.17 -6.72
CA PRO A 109 19.49 -10.44 -5.34
C PRO A 109 17.99 -10.61 -5.25
N VAL A 110 17.53 -11.45 -4.34
CA VAL A 110 16.11 -11.61 -4.06
C VAL A 110 15.57 -10.28 -3.51
N GLY A 111 14.56 -9.72 -4.17
CA GLY A 111 13.89 -8.50 -3.71
C GLY A 111 13.02 -8.75 -2.49
N LYS A 112 12.75 -7.67 -1.75
CA LYS A 112 11.86 -7.70 -0.57
C LYS A 112 10.38 -7.79 -0.95
N MET A 113 10.01 -7.39 -2.17
CA MET A 113 8.65 -7.43 -2.69
C MET A 113 8.35 -8.74 -3.40
N ASP A 114 7.17 -9.28 -3.13
CA ASP A 114 6.63 -10.41 -3.90
C ASP A 114 5.76 -9.94 -5.05
N LEU A 115 5.15 -8.77 -4.91
CA LEU A 115 4.20 -8.25 -5.88
C LEU A 115 4.20 -6.72 -5.87
N VAL A 116 4.36 -6.13 -7.05
CA VAL A 116 4.21 -4.68 -7.29
C VAL A 116 3.07 -4.46 -8.28
N VAL A 117 2.09 -3.68 -7.86
CA VAL A 117 0.91 -3.36 -8.65
C VAL A 117 0.84 -1.85 -8.86
N ASP A 118 0.84 -1.40 -10.10
CA ASP A 118 0.66 0.02 -10.43
C ASP A 118 -0.77 0.28 -10.92
N LEU A 119 -1.45 1.21 -10.26
CA LEU A 119 -2.77 1.72 -10.65
C LEU A 119 -2.58 3.13 -11.22
N ASN A 120 -2.56 3.26 -12.52
CA ASN A 120 -2.24 4.53 -13.14
C ASN A 120 -3.03 4.74 -14.45
N PHE A 121 -3.23 6.00 -14.78
CA PHE A 121 -3.81 6.41 -16.07
C PHE A 121 -2.73 6.72 -17.12
N ARG A 122 -1.47 6.53 -16.77
CA ARG A 122 -0.31 6.67 -17.66
C ARG A 122 0.64 5.51 -17.45
N MET A 123 1.29 5.11 -18.52
CA MET A 123 2.41 4.18 -18.47
C MET A 123 3.68 4.93 -18.11
N ASP A 124 3.91 5.13 -16.82
CA ASP A 124 5.11 5.81 -16.31
C ASP A 124 6.26 4.83 -16.02
N SER A 125 7.37 5.33 -15.49
CA SER A 125 8.53 4.50 -15.21
C SER A 125 8.27 3.46 -14.13
N SER A 126 7.42 3.75 -13.15
CA SER A 126 7.06 2.79 -12.11
C SER A 126 6.23 1.65 -12.67
N ALA A 127 5.32 1.94 -13.61
CA ALA A 127 4.54 0.93 -14.31
C ALA A 127 5.43 -0.06 -15.06
N LEU A 128 6.56 0.40 -15.62
CA LEU A 128 7.51 -0.48 -16.32
C LEU A 128 8.22 -1.47 -15.41
N TYR A 129 8.29 -1.19 -14.11
CA TYR A 129 8.89 -2.07 -13.11
C TYR A 129 7.86 -2.87 -12.30
N SER A 130 6.58 -2.69 -12.59
CA SER A 130 5.50 -3.37 -11.87
C SER A 130 5.17 -4.72 -12.50
N ASP A 131 4.77 -5.68 -11.67
CA ASP A 131 4.34 -7.01 -12.12
C ASP A 131 2.96 -6.96 -12.77
N ILE A 132 2.11 -6.08 -12.25
CA ILE A 132 0.75 -5.87 -12.74
C ILE A 132 0.50 -4.38 -12.91
N VAL A 133 -0.02 -3.99 -14.07
CA VAL A 133 -0.47 -2.62 -14.33
C VAL A 133 -1.98 -2.65 -14.52
N LEU A 134 -2.69 -1.90 -13.69
CA LEU A 134 -4.13 -1.74 -13.74
C LEU A 134 -4.46 -0.35 -14.31
N PRO A 135 -5.01 -0.27 -15.53
CA PRO A 135 -5.32 1.02 -16.14
C PRO A 135 -6.47 1.70 -15.38
N ALA A 136 -6.18 2.87 -14.82
CA ALA A 136 -7.14 3.67 -14.09
C ALA A 136 -7.76 4.76 -14.97
N ALA A 137 -9.05 4.99 -14.78
CA ALA A 137 -9.78 6.05 -15.44
C ALA A 137 -9.23 7.43 -15.09
N SER A 138 -9.27 8.35 -16.04
CA SER A 138 -8.87 9.74 -15.85
C SER A 138 -9.90 10.53 -15.03
N TRP A 139 -9.60 11.79 -14.73
CA TRP A 139 -10.47 12.65 -13.91
C TRP A 139 -11.88 12.86 -14.51
N TYR A 140 -12.00 12.91 -15.84
CA TYR A 140 -13.27 13.09 -16.52
C TYR A 140 -14.08 11.80 -16.67
N GLU A 141 -13.43 10.66 -16.42
CA GLU A 141 -13.99 9.32 -16.64
C GLU A 141 -14.49 8.67 -15.36
N LYS A 142 -14.50 9.39 -14.23
CA LYS A 142 -14.91 8.84 -12.94
C LYS A 142 -15.75 9.80 -12.12
N ALA A 143 -16.62 9.22 -11.28
CA ALA A 143 -17.18 9.93 -10.14
C ALA A 143 -16.31 9.67 -8.91
N ASP A 144 -16.09 10.71 -8.10
CA ASP A 144 -15.23 10.64 -6.91
C ASP A 144 -15.51 11.81 -5.97
N LEU A 145 -14.86 11.80 -4.80
CA LEU A 145 -14.76 12.93 -3.91
C LEU A 145 -13.38 13.57 -4.02
N ASN A 146 -13.33 14.87 -4.14
CA ASN A 146 -12.09 15.62 -4.19
C ASN A 146 -11.92 16.46 -2.93
N SER A 147 -10.81 16.29 -2.26
CA SER A 147 -10.40 17.09 -1.11
C SER A 147 -8.91 17.41 -1.20
N THR A 148 -8.49 18.40 -0.45
CA THR A 148 -7.08 18.78 -0.32
C THR A 148 -6.81 19.21 1.13
N ASP A 149 -5.57 19.13 1.56
CA ASP A 149 -5.09 19.65 2.84
C ASP A 149 -5.02 21.19 2.89
N LEU A 150 -5.24 21.86 1.75
CA LEU A 150 -5.20 23.31 1.66
C LEU A 150 -6.51 24.00 2.06
N HIS A 151 -7.61 23.24 2.13
CA HIS A 151 -8.92 23.77 2.58
C HIS A 151 -9.81 22.65 3.13
N SER A 152 -10.88 23.03 3.83
CA SER A 152 -11.81 22.08 4.48
C SER A 152 -12.98 21.63 3.59
N PHE A 153 -13.01 22.03 2.34
CA PHE A 153 -14.11 21.69 1.43
C PHE A 153 -13.91 20.31 0.82
N ILE A 154 -15.01 19.56 0.71
CA ILE A 154 -15.09 18.32 -0.05
C ILE A 154 -15.98 18.59 -1.26
N HIS A 155 -15.48 18.29 -2.44
CA HIS A 155 -16.19 18.51 -3.70
C HIS A 155 -16.54 17.17 -4.36
N PRO A 156 -17.79 16.96 -4.76
CA PRO A 156 -18.11 15.84 -5.63
C PRO A 156 -17.50 16.08 -7.02
N LEU A 157 -16.88 15.06 -7.58
CA LEU A 157 -16.39 15.02 -8.93
C LEU A 157 -17.35 14.21 -9.76
N GLY A 158 -18.09 14.84 -10.66
CA GLY A 158 -19.02 14.17 -11.56
C GLY A 158 -18.32 13.56 -12.76
N GLN A 159 -18.71 12.37 -13.15
CA GLN A 159 -18.24 11.73 -14.37
C GLN A 159 -18.79 12.44 -15.60
N ALA A 160 -17.93 12.82 -16.54
CA ALA A 160 -18.30 13.48 -17.78
C ALA A 160 -18.40 12.50 -18.96
N VAL A 161 -17.56 11.49 -19.00
CA VAL A 161 -17.50 10.46 -20.06
C VAL A 161 -17.23 9.08 -19.43
N ALA A 162 -17.62 8.03 -20.11
CA ALA A 162 -17.30 6.68 -19.66
C ALA A 162 -15.79 6.38 -19.76
N PRO A 163 -15.25 5.53 -18.88
CA PRO A 163 -13.89 5.04 -18.99
C PRO A 163 -13.64 4.38 -20.34
N VAL A 164 -12.45 4.58 -20.90
CA VAL A 164 -12.09 4.01 -22.20
C VAL A 164 -11.44 2.65 -22.04
N TRP A 165 -11.70 1.75 -22.99
CA TRP A 165 -11.16 0.38 -23.06
C TRP A 165 -11.38 -0.42 -21.77
N GLU A 166 -10.30 -0.99 -21.24
CA GLU A 166 -10.31 -1.78 -20.00
C GLU A 166 -10.08 -0.94 -18.75
N SER A 167 -9.93 0.39 -18.88
CA SER A 167 -9.72 1.25 -17.73
C SER A 167 -10.95 1.24 -16.82
N LYS A 168 -10.68 1.29 -15.53
CA LYS A 168 -11.72 1.32 -14.48
C LYS A 168 -11.49 2.50 -13.57
N THR A 169 -12.55 2.94 -12.92
CA THR A 169 -12.43 3.94 -11.87
C THR A 169 -11.60 3.39 -10.71
N ASP A 170 -10.94 4.25 -9.96
CA ASP A 170 -10.22 3.82 -8.75
C ASP A 170 -11.14 3.07 -7.80
N TRP A 171 -12.39 3.55 -7.66
CA TRP A 171 -13.41 2.89 -6.86
C TRP A 171 -13.63 1.43 -7.28
N ASP A 172 -13.85 1.21 -8.56
CA ASP A 172 -14.09 -0.14 -9.09
C ASP A 172 -12.88 -1.04 -8.91
N ILE A 173 -11.68 -0.52 -9.14
CA ILE A 173 -10.44 -1.27 -8.94
C ILE A 173 -10.32 -1.72 -7.49
N PHE A 174 -10.44 -0.79 -6.53
CA PHE A 174 -10.34 -1.13 -5.11
C PHE A 174 -11.49 -2.01 -4.64
N LYS A 175 -12.71 -1.82 -5.15
CA LYS A 175 -13.85 -2.69 -4.85
C LYS A 175 -13.61 -4.13 -5.31
N HIS A 176 -13.08 -4.32 -6.52
CA HIS A 176 -12.73 -5.65 -7.02
C HIS A 176 -11.61 -6.29 -6.20
N LEU A 177 -10.56 -5.52 -5.87
CA LEU A 177 -9.47 -6.00 -5.02
C LEU A 177 -9.97 -6.41 -3.63
N ALA A 178 -10.82 -5.58 -3.01
CA ALA A 178 -11.41 -5.88 -1.70
C ALA A 178 -12.27 -7.15 -1.75
N LYS A 179 -13.07 -7.31 -2.80
CA LYS A 179 -13.89 -8.52 -3.00
C LYS A 179 -13.02 -9.77 -3.14
N ALA A 180 -12.02 -9.72 -4.02
CA ALA A 180 -11.10 -10.84 -4.22
C ALA A 180 -10.34 -11.19 -2.94
N THR A 181 -9.87 -10.19 -2.20
CA THR A 181 -9.20 -10.38 -0.91
C THR A 181 -10.12 -11.06 0.10
N SER A 182 -11.39 -10.63 0.18
CA SER A 182 -12.38 -11.24 1.08
C SER A 182 -12.67 -12.70 0.73
N GLU A 183 -12.74 -13.02 -0.56
CA GLU A 183 -12.94 -14.39 -1.04
C GLU A 183 -11.73 -15.27 -0.71
N MET A 184 -10.52 -14.75 -0.91
CA MET A 184 -9.29 -15.47 -0.58
C MET A 184 -9.13 -15.63 0.94
N ALA A 185 -9.47 -14.61 1.72
CA ALA A 185 -9.43 -14.70 3.18
C ALA A 185 -10.34 -15.83 3.70
N LYS A 186 -11.56 -15.97 3.15
CA LYS A 186 -12.46 -17.08 3.49
C LYS A 186 -11.88 -18.46 3.16
N LYS A 187 -11.05 -18.52 2.12
CA LYS A 187 -10.46 -19.78 1.66
C LYS A 187 -9.22 -20.18 2.45
N TYR A 188 -8.40 -19.21 2.84
CA TYR A 188 -7.06 -19.46 3.36
C TYR A 188 -6.92 -19.20 4.87
N PHE A 189 -7.80 -18.40 5.47
CA PHE A 189 -7.81 -18.19 6.91
C PHE A 189 -8.83 -19.10 7.57
N ASN A 190 -8.39 -19.82 8.61
CA ASN A 190 -9.25 -20.76 9.34
C ASN A 190 -10.28 -20.06 10.23
N ASP A 191 -9.99 -18.82 10.65
CA ASP A 191 -10.84 -18.04 11.53
C ASP A 191 -11.46 -16.85 10.78
N VAL A 192 -12.67 -16.48 11.19
CA VAL A 192 -13.34 -15.29 10.68
C VAL A 192 -12.60 -14.05 11.17
N GLN A 193 -11.94 -13.35 10.26
CA GLN A 193 -11.29 -12.07 10.56
C GLN A 193 -12.36 -10.97 10.55
N LYS A 194 -12.79 -10.55 11.73
CA LYS A 194 -13.80 -9.48 11.90
C LYS A 194 -13.21 -8.08 11.95
N ASP A 195 -11.89 -7.99 12.03
CA ASP A 195 -11.18 -6.74 12.27
C ASP A 195 -10.86 -5.98 10.98
N VAL A 196 -11.13 -6.58 9.82
CA VAL A 196 -10.91 -5.96 8.52
C VAL A 196 -12.25 -5.66 7.88
N VAL A 197 -12.56 -4.38 7.74
CA VAL A 197 -13.76 -3.89 7.06
C VAL A 197 -13.36 -3.19 5.78
N PHE A 198 -13.82 -3.70 4.64
CA PHE A 198 -13.64 -3.06 3.35
C PHE A 198 -14.85 -2.19 3.03
N THR A 199 -14.79 -0.92 3.35
CA THR A 199 -15.85 0.05 3.08
C THR A 199 -16.38 0.00 1.64
N PRO A 200 -15.55 -0.15 0.59
CA PRO A 200 -16.05 -0.26 -0.78
C PRO A 200 -17.02 -1.41 -1.03
N LEU A 201 -16.96 -2.47 -0.22
CA LEU A 201 -17.90 -3.60 -0.34
C LEU A 201 -19.29 -3.30 0.22
N SER A 202 -19.43 -2.23 1.00
CA SER A 202 -20.71 -1.79 1.57
C SER A 202 -21.55 -0.97 0.60
N HIS A 203 -21.00 -0.57 -0.54
CA HIS A 203 -21.61 0.30 -1.53
C HIS A 203 -21.49 -0.28 -2.94
N ASP A 204 -22.47 -0.09 -3.77
CA ASP A 204 -22.46 -0.63 -5.14
C ASP A 204 -21.65 0.23 -6.10
N SER A 205 -21.61 1.54 -5.86
CA SER A 205 -20.89 2.47 -6.73
C SER A 205 -20.33 3.66 -5.95
N ALA A 206 -19.41 4.38 -6.57
CA ALA A 206 -18.90 5.65 -6.06
C ALA A 206 -20.02 6.72 -5.97
N ASP A 207 -21.03 6.66 -6.84
CA ASP A 207 -22.14 7.62 -6.87
C ASP A 207 -22.98 7.59 -5.59
N GLU A 208 -23.04 6.46 -4.90
CA GLU A 208 -23.72 6.38 -3.60
C GLU A 208 -23.04 7.24 -2.54
N ILE A 209 -21.73 7.36 -2.58
CA ILE A 209 -20.96 8.16 -1.64
C ILE A 209 -20.83 9.59 -2.12
N THR A 210 -20.54 9.81 -3.39
CA THR A 210 -20.30 11.14 -3.94
C THR A 210 -21.57 11.98 -4.01
N GLN A 211 -22.74 11.33 -4.07
CA GLN A 211 -24.03 11.98 -4.10
C GLN A 211 -24.04 13.23 -4.99
N PRO A 212 -23.88 13.08 -6.31
CA PRO A 212 -23.77 14.21 -7.23
C PRO A 212 -24.99 15.14 -7.23
N THR A 213 -26.11 14.66 -6.71
CA THR A 213 -27.28 15.47 -6.35
C THR A 213 -27.27 15.68 -4.85
N ILE A 214 -27.37 16.93 -4.42
CA ILE A 214 -27.41 17.31 -3.01
C ILE A 214 -28.50 16.49 -2.31
N LYS A 215 -28.06 15.47 -1.60
CA LYS A 215 -28.84 14.79 -0.57
C LYS A 215 -28.25 15.17 0.77
N ASP A 216 -29.11 15.27 1.75
CA ASP A 216 -28.71 15.66 3.11
C ASP A 216 -27.57 14.76 3.60
N TRP A 217 -26.46 15.40 3.93
CA TRP A 217 -25.29 14.77 4.54
C TRP A 217 -25.44 14.65 6.08
N TYR A 218 -26.67 14.70 6.58
CA TYR A 218 -27.00 14.66 8.01
C TYR A 218 -27.64 13.35 8.42
#